data_81d3b5a837efc297979b839014b086bb
#
_entry.id   81d3b5a837efc297979b839014b086bb
#
_cell.length_a   1.000
_cell.length_b   1.000
_cell.length_c   1.000
_cell.angle_alpha   90.00
_cell.angle_beta   90.00
_cell.angle_gamma   90.00
#
_symmetry.space_group_name_H-M   'P 1'
#
loop_
_entity.id
_entity.type
_entity.pdbx_description
1 polymer ?
#
loop_
_entity_poly.entity_id
_entity_poly.type
_entity_poly.pdbx_seq_one_letter_code
_entity_poly.pdbx_strand_id
1 'polypeptide(L)'
;RNSVNFPSIEMPATGRHRLVILHQNIPEMIAKTTAIVSGKGINIADMMSKAKGDVACTIIELDGNVQNPDEICKTISAVRGIIRARIV
;
A
#
# COMPACT_ATOMS: atom_id res chain seq x y z
N ARG A 1 -23.51 -1.77 -9.39
CA ARG A 1 -22.38 -1.72 -8.54
C ARG A 1 -22.00 -3.09 -8.00
N ASN A 2 -20.77 -3.38 -8.00
CA ASN A 2 -20.36 -4.69 -7.60
C ASN A 2 -20.43 -4.87 -6.07
N SER A 3 -20.38 -6.09 -5.66
CA SER A 3 -20.56 -6.45 -4.26
C SER A 3 -19.24 -6.72 -3.53
N VAL A 4 -18.14 -6.30 -4.11
CA VAL A 4 -16.85 -6.54 -3.47
C VAL A 4 -16.73 -5.66 -2.23
N ASN A 5 -16.50 -6.29 -1.10
CA ASN A 5 -16.27 -5.60 0.15
C ASN A 5 -14.77 -5.57 0.42
N PHE A 6 -14.19 -4.38 0.39
CA PHE A 6 -12.81 -4.21 0.78
C PHE A 6 -12.72 -3.95 2.27
N PRO A 7 -11.65 -4.42 2.91
CA PRO A 7 -11.46 -4.10 4.32
C PRO A 7 -11.27 -2.60 4.52
N SER A 8 -11.78 -2.09 5.62
CA SER A 8 -11.62 -0.70 6.01
C SER A 8 -10.54 -0.59 7.06
N ILE A 9 -9.67 0.39 6.89
CA ILE A 9 -8.65 0.69 7.88
C ILE A 9 -8.79 2.16 8.24
N GLU A 10 -8.87 2.42 9.54
CA GLU A 10 -8.85 3.78 10.04
C GLU A 10 -7.48 4.07 10.62
N MET A 11 -6.90 5.13 10.15
CA MET A 11 -5.55 5.53 10.52
C MET A 11 -5.54 7.05 10.64
N PRO A 12 -5.18 7.60 11.81
CA PRO A 12 -5.23 9.05 11.99
C PRO A 12 -4.39 9.79 10.95
N ALA A 13 -4.90 10.94 10.52
CA ALA A 13 -4.16 11.78 9.57
C ALA A 13 -2.94 12.37 10.27
N THR A 14 -1.80 12.33 9.59
CA THR A 14 -0.52 12.81 10.14
C THR A 14 0.13 13.88 9.28
N GLY A 15 -0.44 14.15 8.10
CA GLY A 15 0.18 15.07 7.14
C GLY A 15 1.24 14.40 6.26
N ARG A 16 1.54 13.13 6.50
CA ARG A 16 2.48 12.38 5.67
C ARG A 16 1.76 11.76 4.49
N HIS A 17 2.52 11.45 3.46
CA HIS A 17 1.99 10.68 2.33
C HIS A 17 1.70 9.26 2.76
N ARG A 18 0.61 8.72 2.25
CA ARG A 18 0.21 7.34 2.51
C ARG A 18 0.03 6.60 1.21
N LEU A 19 0.63 5.43 1.18
CA LEU A 19 0.48 4.50 0.07
C LEU A 19 -0.63 3.54 0.47
N VAL A 20 -1.72 3.56 -0.28
CA VAL A 20 -2.88 2.69 -0.02
C VAL A 20 -2.89 1.60 -1.07
N ILE A 21 -2.76 0.36 -0.63
CA ILE A 21 -2.62 -0.79 -1.51
C ILE A 21 -3.74 -1.77 -1.25
N LEU A 22 -4.51 -2.04 -2.29
CA LEU A 22 -5.45 -3.15 -2.29
C LEU A 22 -4.79 -4.33 -2.98
N HIS A 23 -4.79 -5.48 -2.36
CA HIS A 23 -4.09 -6.64 -2.90
C HIS A 23 -4.76 -7.93 -2.48
N GLN A 24 -4.40 -9.00 -3.16
CA GLN A 24 -4.85 -10.32 -2.76
C GLN A 24 -4.23 -10.67 -1.41
N ASN A 25 -5.00 -11.40 -0.61
CA ASN A 25 -4.53 -11.82 0.72
C ASN A 25 -3.70 -13.10 0.56
N ILE A 26 -2.51 -12.93 0.00
CA ILE A 26 -1.58 -14.03 -0.26
C ILE A 26 -0.22 -13.69 0.35
N PRO A 27 0.61 -14.71 0.59
CA PRO A 27 1.95 -14.47 1.15
C PRO A 27 2.79 -13.54 0.27
N GLU A 28 3.78 -12.91 0.85
CA GLU A 28 4.79 -12.07 0.21
C GLU A 28 4.31 -10.68 -0.24
N MET A 29 3.03 -10.38 -0.15
CA MET A 29 2.55 -9.07 -0.60
C MET A 29 3.17 -7.93 0.19
N ILE A 30 3.18 -8.03 1.51
CA ILE A 30 3.74 -6.99 2.36
C ILE A 30 5.25 -6.90 2.14
N ALA A 31 5.94 -8.04 2.06
CA ALA A 31 7.38 -8.05 1.84
C ALA A 31 7.77 -7.39 0.52
N LYS A 32 7.05 -7.71 -0.55
CA LYS A 32 7.36 -7.14 -1.87
C LYS A 32 7.08 -5.65 -1.93
N THR A 33 5.96 -5.20 -1.37
CA THR A 33 5.61 -3.77 -1.40
C THR A 33 6.54 -2.95 -0.54
N THR A 34 6.90 -3.44 0.65
CA THR A 34 7.84 -2.71 1.51
C THR A 34 9.24 -2.69 0.92
N ALA A 35 9.65 -3.76 0.23
CA ALA A 35 10.94 -3.78 -0.45
C ALA A 35 11.02 -2.73 -1.55
N ILE A 36 9.93 -2.53 -2.29
CA ILE A 36 9.88 -1.50 -3.32
C ILE A 36 10.04 -0.10 -2.70
N VAL A 37 9.32 0.17 -1.62
CA VAL A 37 9.42 1.45 -0.92
C VAL A 37 10.84 1.68 -0.40
N SER A 38 11.40 0.67 0.26
CA SER A 38 12.76 0.76 0.80
C SER A 38 13.79 0.91 -0.30
N GLY A 39 13.59 0.24 -1.43
CA GLY A 39 14.49 0.33 -2.58
C GLY A 39 14.53 1.72 -3.21
N LYS A 40 13.52 2.53 -2.96
CA LYS A 40 13.49 3.94 -3.39
C LYS A 40 14.13 4.87 -2.35
N GLY A 41 14.67 4.33 -1.27
CA GLY A 41 15.29 5.13 -0.22
C GLY A 41 14.29 5.82 0.70
N ILE A 42 13.06 5.34 0.73
CA ILE A 42 12.01 5.95 1.55
C ILE A 42 11.82 5.14 2.81
N ASN A 43 11.85 5.81 3.95
CA ASN A 43 11.56 5.17 5.23
C ASN A 43 10.06 5.03 5.43
N ILE A 44 9.69 3.93 6.05
CA ILE A 44 8.31 3.68 6.43
C ILE A 44 8.12 4.16 7.86
N ALA A 45 7.22 5.11 8.06
CA ALA A 45 6.93 5.66 9.38
C ALA A 45 5.92 4.79 10.13
N ASP A 46 4.98 4.22 9.41
CA ASP A 46 3.95 3.37 10.01
C ASP A 46 3.34 2.50 8.92
N MET A 47 2.75 1.41 9.33
CA MET A 47 2.13 0.50 8.40
C MET A 47 0.98 -0.22 9.09
N MET A 48 -0.11 -0.38 8.36
CA MET A 48 -1.25 -1.12 8.86
C MET A 48 -1.80 -1.97 7.73
N SER A 49 -2.15 -3.19 8.05
CA SER A 49 -2.71 -4.10 7.06
C SER A 49 -3.92 -4.81 7.66
N LYS A 50 -4.95 -4.96 6.86
CA LYS A 50 -6.17 -5.62 7.29
C LYS A 50 -6.71 -6.46 6.14
N ALA A 51 -7.04 -7.70 6.44
CA ALA A 51 -7.57 -8.62 5.46
C ALA A 51 -9.03 -8.91 5.72
N LYS A 52 -9.73 -9.20 4.63
CA LYS A 52 -11.11 -9.68 4.69
C LYS A 52 -11.26 -10.69 3.57
N GLY A 53 -11.27 -11.97 3.94
CA GLY A 53 -11.32 -13.05 2.95
C GLY A 53 -10.09 -13.04 2.05
N ASP A 54 -10.31 -12.98 0.76
CA ASP A 54 -9.27 -13.07 -0.25
C ASP A 54 -8.61 -11.72 -0.58
N VAL A 55 -9.06 -10.65 0.05
CA VAL A 55 -8.60 -9.30 -0.25
C VAL A 55 -8.03 -8.67 1.02
N ALA A 56 -6.99 -7.88 0.85
CA ALA A 56 -6.40 -7.13 1.93
C ALA A 56 -6.16 -5.69 1.51
N CYS A 57 -6.11 -4.81 2.50
CA CYS A 57 -5.72 -3.43 2.31
C CYS A 57 -4.53 -3.16 3.21
N THR A 58 -3.46 -2.64 2.64
CA THR A 58 -2.28 -2.25 3.38
C THR A 58 -2.04 -0.77 3.16
N ILE A 59 -1.89 -0.05 4.26
CA ILE A 59 -1.57 1.38 4.23
C ILE A 59 -0.16 1.53 4.76
N ILE A 60 0.70 2.15 3.96
CA ILE A 60 2.07 2.42 4.35
C ILE A 60 2.25 3.92 4.43
N GLU A 61 2.55 4.41 5.62
CA GLU A 61 2.82 5.82 5.83
C GLU A 61 4.29 6.08 5.52
N LEU A 62 4.52 6.98 4.57
CA LEU A 62 5.87 7.27 4.08
C LEU A 62 6.47 8.42 4.85
N ASP A 63 7.72 8.27 5.25
CA ASP A 63 8.43 9.30 6.00
C ASP A 63 9.27 10.13 5.03
N GLY A 64 9.10 11.45 5.10
CA GLY A 64 9.83 12.38 4.25
C GLY A 64 9.12 12.67 2.94
N ASN A 65 9.85 13.32 2.04
CA ASN A 65 9.31 13.73 0.76
C ASN A 65 9.38 12.60 -0.26
N VAL A 66 8.26 12.40 -0.95
CA VAL A 66 8.17 11.43 -2.02
C VAL A 66 8.23 12.19 -3.33
N GLN A 67 9.35 12.03 -4.06
CA GLN A 67 9.57 12.82 -5.27
C GLN A 67 8.76 12.35 -6.48
N ASN A 68 8.59 11.05 -6.61
CA ASN A 68 7.86 10.47 -7.73
C ASN A 68 6.81 9.48 -7.25
N PRO A 69 5.71 9.98 -6.67
CA PRO A 69 4.70 9.06 -6.13
C PRO A 69 4.07 8.18 -7.20
N ASP A 70 3.90 8.69 -8.41
CA ASP A 70 3.30 7.91 -9.48
C ASP A 70 4.18 6.72 -9.89
N GLU A 71 5.49 6.89 -9.85
CA GLU A 71 6.42 5.83 -10.20
C GLU A 71 6.35 4.68 -9.20
N ILE A 72 6.25 5.02 -7.92
CA ILE A 72 6.10 4.02 -6.86
C ILE A 72 4.82 3.22 -7.08
N CYS A 73 3.72 3.91 -7.34
CA CYS A 73 2.44 3.25 -7.59
C CYS A 73 2.50 2.35 -8.82
N LYS A 74 3.18 2.79 -9.88
CA LYS A 74 3.33 1.96 -11.08
C LYS A 74 4.13 0.70 -10.79
N THR A 75 5.23 0.85 -10.08
CA THR A 75 6.09 -0.28 -9.75
C THR A 75 5.33 -1.30 -8.89
N ILE A 76 4.60 -0.82 -7.88
CA ILE A 76 3.82 -1.70 -7.02
C ILE A 76 2.68 -2.36 -7.81
N SER A 77 2.00 -1.60 -8.65
CA SER A 77 0.88 -2.12 -9.43
C SER A 77 1.28 -3.23 -10.39
N ALA A 78 2.55 -3.29 -10.77
CA ALA A 78 3.06 -4.35 -11.63
C ALA A 78 3.32 -5.66 -10.88
N VAL A 79 3.28 -5.64 -9.56
CA VAL A 79 3.49 -6.85 -8.77
C VAL A 79 2.26 -7.73 -8.83
N ARG A 80 2.48 -9.02 -9.05
CA ARG A 80 1.39 -9.99 -9.08
C ARG A 80 0.66 -10.01 -7.75
N GLY A 81 -0.65 -9.93 -7.79
CA GLY A 81 -1.48 -9.92 -6.59
C GLY A 81 -1.94 -8.54 -6.18
N ILE A 82 -1.36 -7.50 -6.74
CA ILE A 82 -1.79 -6.13 -6.46
C ILE A 82 -3.02 -5.82 -7.30
N ILE A 83 -4.06 -5.33 -6.64
CA ILE A 83 -5.29 -4.91 -7.29
C ILE A 83 -5.21 -3.43 -7.64
N ARG A 84 -4.73 -2.63 -6.69
CA ARG A 84 -4.64 -1.18 -6.90
C ARG A 84 -3.66 -0.59 -5.89
N ALA A 85 -2.90 0.40 -6.33
CA ALA A 85 -2.01 1.16 -5.45
C ALA A 85 -2.15 2.63 -5.78
N ARG A 86 -2.24 3.46 -4.74
CA ARG A 86 -2.29 4.91 -4.92
C ARG A 86 -1.73 5.61 -3.69
N ILE A 87 -1.32 6.86 -3.88
CA ILE A 87 -0.85 7.71 -2.79
C ILE A 87 -1.89 8.80 -2.53
N VAL A 88 -2.18 9.01 -1.28
CA VAL A 88 -3.12 10.03 -0.84
C VAL A 88 -2.45 11.00 0.14
#